data_7eb518eb823fc95fba41675b0c06b84b
#
_entry.id   7eb518eb823fc95fba41675b0c06b84b
#
_cell.length_a   1.000
_cell.length_b   1.000
_cell.length_c   1.000
_cell.angle_alpha   90.00
_cell.angle_beta   90.00
_cell.angle_gamma   90.00
#
_symmetry.space_group_name_H-M   'P 1'
#
loop_
_entity.id
_entity.type
_entity.pdbx_description
1 polymer ?
#
loop_
_entity_poly.entity_id
_entity_poly.type
_entity_poly.pdbx_seq_one_letter_code
_entity_poly.pdbx_strand_id
1 'polypeptide(L)'
;MARLRVDILGALPDFIALKETQTMTQPRRTTIDAGEVERFSALAAEWWNPNGKFRPLHKFNPVRLAYIRDQVAARFGRDPRAAKPFEGLRILDIGCGGGLLCEPLARLGAEVVGADASETNIEVAKLHAQEAGVSIDYRATTAEDLADAGETFDVVLAMEVVEHVADVELFISKSAQMVRPGGIMFVATINRTLKAYALAIIGAEYVLRWLKRGTHQYGKLVRPEELERALNNANMTVIDRTGVTYNPLADRWGRSKDMDVNYMVLAEKTAQ
;
A
#
# COMPACT_ATOMS: atom_id res chain seq x y z
N MET A 1 2.87 -25.81 -94.31
CA MET A 1 2.56 -26.35 -92.95
C MET A 1 3.49 -25.71 -91.94
N ALA A 2 3.04 -24.65 -91.29
CA ALA A 2 3.78 -23.89 -90.30
C ALA A 2 3.15 -24.12 -88.93
N ARG A 3 3.95 -24.60 -87.99
CA ARG A 3 3.53 -24.74 -86.60
C ARG A 3 4.00 -23.48 -85.83
N LEU A 4 3.04 -22.68 -85.39
CA LEU A 4 3.25 -21.60 -84.40
C LEU A 4 3.42 -22.24 -83.05
N ARG A 5 4.51 -21.92 -82.38
CA ARG A 5 4.71 -22.10 -80.91
C ARG A 5 4.41 -20.75 -80.29
N VAL A 6 3.48 -20.72 -79.39
CA VAL A 6 3.21 -19.56 -78.50
C VAL A 6 3.85 -19.90 -77.12
N ASP A 7 4.93 -19.19 -76.75
CA ASP A 7 5.45 -19.19 -75.44
C ASP A 7 4.72 -18.19 -74.56
N ILE A 8 3.99 -18.69 -73.54
CA ILE A 8 3.35 -17.87 -72.53
C ILE A 8 4.21 -18.03 -71.25
N LEU A 9 5.15 -17.11 -71.04
CA LEU A 9 5.77 -16.89 -69.74
C LEU A 9 4.89 -15.91 -68.96
N GLY A 10 4.05 -16.48 -68.10
CA GLY A 10 3.29 -15.72 -67.12
C GLY A 10 4.14 -15.32 -65.93
N ALA A 11 4.27 -14.02 -65.69
CA ALA A 11 4.90 -13.45 -64.53
C ALA A 11 4.10 -13.79 -63.23
N LEU A 12 4.77 -14.40 -62.26
CA LEU A 12 4.25 -14.54 -60.91
C LEU A 12 4.52 -13.23 -60.14
N PRO A 13 3.55 -12.64 -59.44
CA PRO A 13 3.83 -11.51 -58.53
C PRO A 13 4.51 -12.02 -57.27
N ASP A 14 5.59 -11.33 -56.88
CA ASP A 14 6.32 -11.50 -55.63
C ASP A 14 5.34 -11.26 -54.44
N PHE A 15 5.01 -12.31 -53.70
CA PHE A 15 4.39 -12.22 -52.42
C PHE A 15 5.47 -11.76 -51.39
N ILE A 16 5.55 -10.45 -51.17
CA ILE A 16 6.27 -9.87 -50.01
C ILE A 16 5.52 -10.31 -48.79
N ALA A 17 6.04 -11.35 -48.10
CA ALA A 17 5.60 -11.73 -46.79
C ALA A 17 6.00 -10.62 -45.80
N LEU A 18 5.04 -9.75 -45.47
CA LEU A 18 5.14 -8.87 -44.32
C LEU A 18 5.30 -9.75 -43.07
N LYS A 19 6.53 -9.89 -42.58
CA LYS A 19 6.77 -10.38 -41.22
C LYS A 19 6.17 -9.37 -40.27
N GLU A 20 4.96 -9.65 -39.78
CA GLU A 20 4.46 -9.00 -38.58
C GLU A 20 5.44 -9.30 -37.45
N THR A 21 6.24 -8.30 -37.10
CA THR A 21 7.04 -8.31 -35.90
C THR A 21 6.05 -8.18 -34.73
N GLN A 22 5.56 -9.30 -34.24
CA GLN A 22 4.88 -9.33 -32.96
C GLN A 22 5.89 -8.86 -31.91
N THR A 23 5.81 -7.58 -31.58
CA THR A 23 6.47 -7.04 -30.41
C THR A 23 5.85 -7.74 -29.20
N MET A 24 6.53 -8.76 -28.68
CA MET A 24 6.17 -9.36 -27.41
C MET A 24 6.33 -8.28 -26.35
N THR A 25 5.25 -7.60 -26.04
CA THR A 25 5.17 -6.72 -24.88
C THR A 25 5.42 -7.60 -23.65
N GLN A 26 6.55 -7.39 -22.99
CA GLN A 26 6.80 -8.06 -21.71
C GLN A 26 5.63 -7.75 -20.77
N PRO A 27 5.14 -8.73 -20.00
CA PRO A 27 4.06 -8.48 -19.07
C PRO A 27 4.46 -7.32 -18.13
N ARG A 28 3.60 -6.32 -18.00
CA ARG A 28 3.83 -5.18 -17.10
C ARG A 28 4.06 -5.73 -15.69
N ARG A 29 5.19 -5.36 -15.06
CA ARG A 29 5.43 -5.69 -13.65
C ARG A 29 4.29 -5.09 -12.83
N THR A 30 3.77 -5.86 -11.88
CA THR A 30 2.69 -5.42 -11.01
C THR A 30 3.03 -5.67 -9.55
N THR A 31 2.54 -4.81 -8.68
CA THR A 31 2.61 -4.99 -7.22
C THR A 31 1.50 -5.87 -6.69
N ILE A 32 0.50 -6.19 -7.51
CA ILE A 32 -0.68 -6.94 -7.08
C ILE A 32 -0.38 -8.43 -6.92
N ASP A 33 -0.63 -8.95 -5.72
CA ASP A 33 -0.78 -10.37 -5.44
C ASP A 33 -2.29 -10.70 -5.42
N ALA A 34 -2.76 -11.34 -6.48
CA ALA A 34 -4.19 -11.64 -6.63
C ALA A 34 -4.75 -12.49 -5.48
N GLY A 35 -3.95 -13.41 -4.93
CA GLY A 35 -4.37 -14.24 -3.80
C GLY A 35 -4.56 -13.44 -2.50
N GLU A 36 -3.72 -12.42 -2.28
CA GLU A 36 -3.88 -11.50 -1.16
C GLU A 36 -5.13 -10.63 -1.34
N VAL A 37 -5.35 -10.06 -2.53
CA VAL A 37 -6.56 -9.27 -2.84
C VAL A 37 -7.82 -10.08 -2.61
N GLU A 38 -7.89 -11.34 -3.12
CA GLU A 38 -9.04 -12.21 -2.90
C GLU A 38 -9.26 -12.51 -1.41
N ARG A 39 -8.18 -12.78 -0.67
CA ARG A 39 -8.25 -13.06 0.75
C ARG A 39 -8.81 -11.89 1.56
N PHE A 40 -8.36 -10.67 1.31
CA PHE A 40 -8.87 -9.48 2.00
C PHE A 40 -10.29 -9.12 1.56
N SER A 41 -10.61 -9.28 0.28
CA SER A 41 -11.98 -9.10 -0.23
C SER A 41 -12.98 -10.02 0.47
N ALA A 42 -12.61 -11.27 0.71
CA ALA A 42 -13.46 -12.23 1.44
C ALA A 42 -13.69 -11.86 2.92
N LEU A 43 -12.92 -10.93 3.47
CA LEU A 43 -13.05 -10.43 4.84
C LEU A 43 -13.65 -9.01 4.91
N ALA A 44 -14.03 -8.41 3.79
CA ALA A 44 -14.40 -7.01 3.71
C ALA A 44 -15.52 -6.60 4.69
N ALA A 45 -16.52 -7.45 4.89
CA ALA A 45 -17.62 -7.19 5.84
C ALA A 45 -17.18 -7.10 7.32
N GLU A 46 -15.96 -7.58 7.63
CA GLU A 46 -15.42 -7.59 9.01
C GLU A 46 -14.62 -6.31 9.34
N TRP A 47 -14.32 -5.45 8.35
CA TRP A 47 -13.43 -4.28 8.56
C TRP A 47 -13.82 -3.43 9.76
N TRP A 48 -15.11 -3.15 9.93
CA TRP A 48 -15.63 -2.25 10.98
C TRP A 48 -16.15 -2.97 12.22
N ASN A 49 -15.98 -4.31 12.29
CA ASN A 49 -16.29 -5.07 13.49
C ASN A 49 -15.10 -5.05 14.48
N PRO A 50 -15.13 -4.25 15.56
CA PRO A 50 -14.02 -4.12 16.50
C PRO A 50 -13.72 -5.40 17.29
N ASN A 51 -14.66 -6.35 17.28
CA ASN A 51 -14.52 -7.67 17.90
C ASN A 51 -14.27 -8.79 16.87
N GLY A 52 -14.26 -8.45 15.58
CA GLY A 52 -14.04 -9.33 14.45
C GLY A 52 -12.58 -9.65 14.18
N LYS A 53 -12.32 -10.08 12.94
CA LYS A 53 -10.99 -10.50 12.51
C LYS A 53 -9.98 -9.36 12.40
N PHE A 54 -10.45 -8.12 12.26
CA PHE A 54 -9.60 -6.92 12.25
C PHE A 54 -9.45 -6.25 13.63
N ARG A 55 -9.92 -6.90 14.72
CA ARG A 55 -9.73 -6.42 16.10
C ARG A 55 -8.29 -6.00 16.41
N PRO A 56 -7.23 -6.73 16.00
CA PRO A 56 -5.85 -6.28 16.23
C PRO A 56 -5.55 -4.93 15.59
N LEU A 57 -6.04 -4.66 14.38
CA LEU A 57 -5.86 -3.38 13.69
C LEU A 57 -6.63 -2.27 14.40
N HIS A 58 -7.86 -2.50 14.87
CA HIS A 58 -8.60 -1.54 15.68
C HIS A 58 -7.84 -1.12 16.94
N LYS A 59 -7.23 -2.10 17.64
CA LYS A 59 -6.41 -1.82 18.83
C LYS A 59 -5.08 -1.14 18.51
N PHE A 60 -4.51 -1.41 17.35
CA PHE A 60 -3.26 -0.83 16.88
C PHE A 60 -3.43 0.59 16.34
N ASN A 61 -4.59 0.89 15.75
CA ASN A 61 -4.86 2.14 15.05
C ASN A 61 -4.58 3.42 15.86
N PRO A 62 -4.93 3.52 17.16
CA PRO A 62 -4.64 4.72 17.96
C PRO A 62 -3.14 5.06 18.02
N VAL A 63 -2.27 4.07 18.07
CA VAL A 63 -0.80 4.27 18.10
C VAL A 63 -0.29 4.77 16.76
N ARG A 64 -0.77 4.19 15.65
CA ARG A 64 -0.44 4.63 14.29
C ARG A 64 -0.88 6.07 14.06
N LEU A 65 -2.14 6.38 14.38
CA LEU A 65 -2.70 7.72 14.23
C LEU A 65 -1.97 8.78 15.06
N ALA A 66 -1.62 8.46 16.31
CA ALA A 66 -0.85 9.38 17.15
C ALA A 66 0.53 9.65 16.55
N TYR A 67 1.22 8.63 16.06
CA TYR A 67 2.52 8.79 15.41
C TYR A 67 2.40 9.62 14.13
N ILE A 68 1.46 9.29 13.24
CA ILE A 68 1.23 10.03 12.00
C ILE A 68 0.90 11.49 12.32
N ARG A 69 -0.03 11.75 13.25
CA ARG A 69 -0.43 13.11 13.63
C ARG A 69 0.75 13.94 14.10
N ASP A 70 1.53 13.39 15.01
CA ASP A 70 2.63 14.13 15.62
C ASP A 70 3.74 14.44 14.60
N GLN A 71 4.07 13.49 13.72
CA GLN A 71 5.09 13.66 12.69
C GLN A 71 4.62 14.59 11.56
N VAL A 72 3.36 14.45 11.09
CA VAL A 72 2.78 15.35 10.07
C VAL A 72 2.71 16.77 10.61
N ALA A 73 2.23 16.95 11.84
CA ALA A 73 2.16 18.27 12.47
C ALA A 73 3.56 18.92 12.58
N ALA A 74 4.55 18.17 13.02
CA ALA A 74 5.94 18.65 13.10
C ALA A 74 6.49 19.03 11.72
N ARG A 75 6.27 18.17 10.69
CA ARG A 75 6.79 18.40 9.34
C ARG A 75 6.20 19.65 8.69
N PHE A 76 4.89 19.88 8.85
CA PHE A 76 4.17 20.97 8.19
C PHE A 76 3.95 22.19 9.10
N GLY A 77 4.61 22.28 10.26
CA GLY A 77 4.53 23.40 11.19
C GLY A 77 3.12 23.63 11.75
N ARG A 78 2.41 22.54 12.07
CA ARG A 78 1.03 22.56 12.58
C ARG A 78 1.00 22.25 14.08
N ASP A 79 -0.02 22.74 14.76
CA ASP A 79 -0.28 22.32 16.16
C ASP A 79 -1.04 20.97 16.14
N PRO A 80 -0.46 19.89 16.67
CA PRO A 80 -1.11 18.57 16.71
C PRO A 80 -2.37 18.55 17.58
N ARG A 81 -2.61 19.58 18.42
CA ARG A 81 -3.78 19.72 19.29
C ARG A 81 -4.88 20.56 18.66
N ALA A 82 -4.63 21.18 17.52
CA ALA A 82 -5.67 21.91 16.79
C ALA A 82 -6.83 20.96 16.42
N ALA A 83 -8.03 21.51 16.27
CA ALA A 83 -9.20 20.72 15.88
C ALA A 83 -9.03 20.06 14.50
N LYS A 84 -8.34 20.75 13.58
CA LYS A 84 -8.06 20.28 12.22
C LYS A 84 -6.58 20.49 11.86
N PRO A 85 -5.65 19.73 12.46
CA PRO A 85 -4.22 19.91 12.24
C PRO A 85 -3.78 19.61 10.80
N PHE A 86 -4.60 18.90 10.02
CA PHE A 86 -4.30 18.49 8.64
C PHE A 86 -5.03 19.31 7.58
N GLU A 87 -5.69 20.41 7.97
CA GLU A 87 -6.42 21.25 7.02
C GLU A 87 -5.51 21.71 5.86
N GLY A 88 -5.97 21.49 4.61
CA GLY A 88 -5.23 21.81 3.40
C GLY A 88 -4.09 20.85 3.05
N LEU A 89 -3.94 19.71 3.75
CA LEU A 89 -3.03 18.65 3.37
C LEU A 89 -3.78 17.57 2.57
N ARG A 90 -3.18 17.12 1.49
CA ARG A 90 -3.66 16.00 0.68
C ARG A 90 -2.92 14.72 1.06
N ILE A 91 -3.66 13.71 1.52
CA ILE A 91 -3.11 12.47 2.07
C ILE A 91 -3.62 11.26 1.27
N LEU A 92 -2.69 10.40 0.83
CA LEU A 92 -3.00 9.10 0.25
C LEU A 92 -2.81 8.01 1.31
N ASP A 93 -3.81 7.14 1.46
CA ASP A 93 -3.68 5.85 2.16
C ASP A 93 -3.78 4.74 1.11
N ILE A 94 -2.61 4.15 0.73
CA ILE A 94 -2.53 3.11 -0.28
C ILE A 94 -2.60 1.73 0.39
N GLY A 95 -3.53 0.87 -0.05
CA GLY A 95 -3.93 -0.35 0.64
C GLY A 95 -4.84 -0.02 1.83
N CYS A 96 -5.77 0.94 1.66
CA CYS A 96 -6.58 1.47 2.74
C CYS A 96 -7.58 0.48 3.35
N GLY A 97 -7.83 -0.67 2.68
CA GLY A 97 -8.82 -1.65 3.09
C GLY A 97 -10.21 -1.02 3.28
N GLY A 98 -10.82 -1.24 4.44
CA GLY A 98 -12.12 -0.65 4.79
C GLY A 98 -12.06 0.80 5.29
N GLY A 99 -10.91 1.50 5.21
CA GLY A 99 -10.80 2.93 5.53
C GLY A 99 -10.53 3.26 7.00
N LEU A 100 -10.03 2.31 7.79
CA LEU A 100 -9.77 2.50 9.23
C LEU A 100 -8.83 3.66 9.58
N LEU A 101 -7.90 4.03 8.68
CA LEU A 101 -7.05 5.20 8.82
C LEU A 101 -7.62 6.43 8.10
N CYS A 102 -8.26 6.23 6.96
CA CYS A 102 -8.79 7.32 6.14
C CYS A 102 -9.78 8.21 6.91
N GLU A 103 -10.74 7.62 7.63
CA GLU A 103 -11.75 8.40 8.34
C GLU A 103 -11.21 9.29 9.45
N PRO A 104 -10.36 8.80 10.38
CA PRO A 104 -9.75 9.68 11.37
C PRO A 104 -8.89 10.77 10.75
N LEU A 105 -8.18 10.51 9.65
CA LEU A 105 -7.39 11.52 8.94
C LEU A 105 -8.26 12.62 8.32
N ALA A 106 -9.38 12.23 7.72
CA ALA A 106 -10.37 13.19 7.21
C ALA A 106 -10.99 14.04 8.33
N ARG A 107 -11.28 13.44 9.50
CA ARG A 107 -11.74 14.19 10.69
C ARG A 107 -10.69 15.16 11.22
N LEU A 108 -9.41 14.86 11.05
CA LEU A 108 -8.32 15.79 11.35
C LEU A 108 -8.14 16.90 10.30
N GLY A 109 -8.99 16.92 9.26
CA GLY A 109 -9.06 17.99 8.27
C GLY A 109 -8.34 17.74 6.97
N ALA A 110 -7.76 16.55 6.76
CA ALA A 110 -7.08 16.22 5.51
C ALA A 110 -8.06 15.99 4.35
N GLU A 111 -7.62 16.29 3.13
CA GLU A 111 -8.19 15.79 1.89
C GLU A 111 -7.64 14.37 1.66
N VAL A 112 -8.45 13.36 1.96
CA VAL A 112 -7.99 11.96 1.94
C VAL A 112 -8.41 11.28 0.65
N VAL A 113 -7.43 10.63 0.01
CA VAL A 113 -7.65 9.61 -1.03
C VAL A 113 -7.33 8.26 -0.40
N GLY A 114 -8.30 7.36 -0.37
CA GLY A 114 -8.12 5.96 0.04
C GLY A 114 -8.08 5.07 -1.19
N ALA A 115 -7.01 4.34 -1.39
CA ALA A 115 -6.84 3.44 -2.54
C ALA A 115 -6.61 2.00 -2.10
N ASP A 116 -7.31 1.06 -2.71
CA ASP A 116 -7.16 -0.38 -2.48
C ASP A 116 -7.41 -1.12 -3.79
N ALA A 117 -6.71 -2.23 -4.01
CA ALA A 117 -6.89 -3.05 -5.21
C ALA A 117 -8.21 -3.86 -5.18
N SER A 118 -8.83 -4.02 -4.00
CA SER A 118 -10.10 -4.72 -3.82
C SER A 118 -11.29 -3.76 -3.96
N GLU A 119 -12.07 -3.92 -5.01
CA GLU A 119 -13.35 -3.21 -5.16
C GLU A 119 -14.28 -3.42 -3.97
N THR A 120 -14.32 -4.64 -3.42
CA THR A 120 -15.17 -4.98 -2.27
C THR A 120 -14.77 -4.21 -1.01
N ASN A 121 -13.46 -4.05 -0.75
CA ASN A 121 -12.96 -3.23 0.36
C ASN A 121 -13.37 -1.76 0.18
N ILE A 122 -13.23 -1.23 -1.03
CA ILE A 122 -13.59 0.14 -1.36
C ILE A 122 -15.09 0.40 -1.19
N GLU A 123 -15.95 -0.54 -1.58
CA GLU A 123 -17.40 -0.39 -1.37
C GLU A 123 -17.76 -0.37 0.12
N VAL A 124 -17.13 -1.22 0.94
CA VAL A 124 -17.31 -1.19 2.40
C VAL A 124 -16.82 0.12 2.99
N ALA A 125 -15.65 0.63 2.54
CA ALA A 125 -15.10 1.90 3.00
C ALA A 125 -16.02 3.09 2.66
N LYS A 126 -16.55 3.14 1.43
CA LYS A 126 -17.52 4.17 0.98
C LYS A 126 -18.79 4.16 1.82
N LEU A 127 -19.37 2.97 2.04
CA LEU A 127 -20.59 2.83 2.82
C LEU A 127 -20.39 3.33 4.24
N HIS A 128 -19.32 2.91 4.91
CA HIS A 128 -19.07 3.33 6.29
C HIS A 128 -18.75 4.83 6.39
N ALA A 129 -18.00 5.39 5.46
CA ALA A 129 -17.73 6.83 5.44
C ALA A 129 -19.01 7.65 5.25
N GLN A 130 -19.95 7.18 4.41
CA GLN A 130 -21.27 7.79 4.23
C GLN A 130 -22.07 7.76 5.54
N GLU A 131 -22.12 6.61 6.22
CA GLU A 131 -22.79 6.46 7.51
C GLU A 131 -22.15 7.34 8.60
N ALA A 132 -20.81 7.45 8.57
CA ALA A 132 -20.02 8.26 9.49
C ALA A 132 -20.04 9.76 9.17
N GLY A 133 -20.65 10.19 8.05
CA GLY A 133 -20.72 11.59 7.61
C GLY A 133 -19.34 12.19 7.27
N VAL A 134 -18.41 11.40 6.73
CA VAL A 134 -17.06 11.84 6.35
C VAL A 134 -16.92 11.79 4.84
N SER A 135 -16.32 12.81 4.24
CA SER A 135 -16.01 12.84 2.80
C SER A 135 -14.61 12.36 2.55
N ILE A 136 -14.46 11.28 1.77
CA ILE A 136 -13.19 10.65 1.39
C ILE A 136 -13.30 10.18 -0.05
N ASP A 137 -12.25 10.39 -0.85
CA ASP A 137 -12.17 9.90 -2.22
C ASP A 137 -11.61 8.46 -2.22
N TYR A 138 -12.51 7.48 -2.21
CA TYR A 138 -12.15 6.07 -2.26
C TYR A 138 -12.11 5.53 -3.68
N ARG A 139 -10.98 4.91 -4.04
CA ARG A 139 -10.71 4.40 -5.41
C ARG A 139 -10.27 2.95 -5.39
N ALA A 140 -10.94 2.11 -6.16
CA ALA A 140 -10.47 0.75 -6.47
C ALA A 140 -9.37 0.87 -7.55
N THR A 141 -8.10 0.88 -7.12
CA THR A 141 -6.96 1.14 -8.00
C THR A 141 -5.65 0.67 -7.39
N THR A 142 -4.57 0.70 -8.15
CA THR A 142 -3.23 0.28 -7.76
C THR A 142 -2.29 1.46 -7.55
N ALA A 143 -1.14 1.22 -6.88
CA ALA A 143 -0.10 2.23 -6.74
C ALA A 143 0.48 2.64 -8.11
N GLU A 144 0.57 1.67 -9.04
CA GLU A 144 1.05 1.91 -10.40
C GLU A 144 0.14 2.86 -11.16
N ASP A 145 -1.17 2.62 -11.11
CA ASP A 145 -2.14 3.40 -11.89
C ASP A 145 -2.24 4.84 -11.36
N LEU A 146 -2.22 5.04 -10.04
CA LEU A 146 -2.19 6.37 -9.44
C LEU A 146 -0.90 7.14 -9.78
N ALA A 147 0.26 6.47 -9.70
CA ALA A 147 1.54 7.07 -10.05
C ALA A 147 1.63 7.41 -11.54
N ASP A 148 1.12 6.52 -12.41
CA ASP A 148 1.10 6.73 -13.86
C ASP A 148 0.10 7.84 -14.27
N ALA A 149 -0.95 8.08 -13.46
CA ALA A 149 -1.85 9.22 -13.60
C ALA A 149 -1.23 10.55 -13.13
N GLY A 150 -0.02 10.54 -12.55
CA GLY A 150 0.68 11.73 -12.08
C GLY A 150 0.11 12.32 -10.79
N GLU A 151 -0.62 11.55 -10.01
CA GLU A 151 -1.15 11.97 -8.70
C GLU A 151 -0.03 12.29 -7.72
N THR A 152 -0.19 13.36 -6.94
CA THR A 152 0.78 13.77 -5.91
C THR A 152 0.12 14.15 -4.61
N PHE A 153 0.81 13.89 -3.50
CA PHE A 153 0.29 14.05 -2.15
C PHE A 153 1.34 14.65 -1.21
N ASP A 154 0.87 15.35 -0.18
CA ASP A 154 1.70 15.85 0.92
C ASP A 154 2.23 14.70 1.77
N VAL A 155 1.36 13.71 1.99
CA VAL A 155 1.62 12.54 2.82
C VAL A 155 1.13 11.29 2.08
N VAL A 156 1.97 10.26 2.02
CA VAL A 156 1.59 8.94 1.53
C VAL A 156 1.73 7.93 2.68
N LEU A 157 0.70 7.16 2.89
CA LEU A 157 0.67 6.09 3.89
C LEU A 157 0.64 4.73 3.19
N ALA A 158 1.48 3.79 3.64
CA ALA A 158 1.49 2.39 3.25
C ALA A 158 1.57 1.55 4.54
N MET A 159 0.42 1.35 5.19
CA MET A 159 0.35 0.82 6.54
C MET A 159 -0.15 -0.63 6.53
N GLU A 160 0.74 -1.59 6.83
CA GLU A 160 0.49 -3.05 6.80
C GLU A 160 0.11 -3.54 5.37
N VAL A 161 0.89 -3.12 4.37
CA VAL A 161 0.64 -3.43 2.96
C VAL A 161 1.84 -4.12 2.31
N VAL A 162 3.07 -3.68 2.61
CA VAL A 162 4.27 -4.10 1.87
C VAL A 162 4.55 -5.60 1.98
N GLU A 163 4.10 -6.28 3.03
CA GLU A 163 4.17 -7.73 3.19
C GLU A 163 3.14 -8.52 2.35
N HIS A 164 2.19 -7.81 1.73
CA HIS A 164 1.11 -8.39 0.93
C HIS A 164 1.25 -8.12 -0.57
N VAL A 165 2.26 -7.34 -0.98
CA VAL A 165 2.50 -7.05 -2.39
C VAL A 165 3.42 -8.08 -3.05
N ALA A 166 3.30 -8.24 -4.37
CA ALA A 166 4.12 -9.15 -5.14
C ALA A 166 5.56 -8.63 -5.35
N ASP A 167 5.75 -7.32 -5.36
CA ASP A 167 7.03 -6.64 -5.60
C ASP A 167 7.15 -5.41 -4.71
N VAL A 168 7.88 -5.54 -3.61
CA VAL A 168 8.06 -4.48 -2.60
C VAL A 168 8.82 -3.28 -3.18
N GLU A 169 9.88 -3.51 -3.98
CA GLU A 169 10.68 -2.42 -4.54
C GLU A 169 9.86 -1.59 -5.53
N LEU A 170 9.10 -2.24 -6.39
CA LEU A 170 8.19 -1.56 -7.32
C LEU A 170 7.12 -0.78 -6.57
N PHE A 171 6.49 -1.39 -5.56
CA PHE A 171 5.46 -0.74 -4.75
C PHE A 171 5.98 0.51 -4.04
N ILE A 172 7.14 0.43 -3.37
CA ILE A 172 7.77 1.58 -2.72
C ILE A 172 8.15 2.65 -3.74
N SER A 173 8.70 2.27 -4.89
CA SER A 173 9.06 3.21 -5.96
C SER A 173 7.83 3.97 -6.47
N LYS A 174 6.72 3.29 -6.77
CA LYS A 174 5.48 3.90 -7.24
C LYS A 174 4.83 4.77 -6.16
N SER A 175 4.80 4.31 -4.91
CA SER A 175 4.29 5.10 -3.78
C SER A 175 5.13 6.35 -3.52
N ALA A 176 6.46 6.26 -3.55
CA ALA A 176 7.37 7.39 -3.41
C ALA A 176 7.27 8.41 -4.57
N GLN A 177 6.94 7.94 -5.78
CA GLN A 177 6.71 8.79 -6.95
C GLN A 177 5.58 9.79 -6.67
N MET A 178 4.53 9.34 -5.96
CA MET A 178 3.37 10.14 -5.58
C MET A 178 3.61 11.10 -4.41
N VAL A 179 4.73 11.00 -3.69
CA VAL A 179 5.09 12.00 -2.67
C VAL A 179 5.59 13.25 -3.38
N ARG A 180 5.02 14.42 -3.09
CA ARG A 180 5.51 15.68 -3.64
C ARG A 180 6.89 16.06 -3.07
N PRO A 181 7.69 16.91 -3.73
CA PRO A 181 8.90 17.49 -3.12
C PRO A 181 8.57 18.14 -1.77
N GLY A 182 9.34 17.82 -0.73
CA GLY A 182 9.07 18.25 0.65
C GLY A 182 7.97 17.48 1.38
N GLY A 183 7.30 16.53 0.73
CA GLY A 183 6.33 15.64 1.34
C GLY A 183 6.97 14.47 2.09
N ILE A 184 6.15 13.66 2.75
CA ILE A 184 6.59 12.54 3.59
C ILE A 184 5.79 11.26 3.29
N MET A 185 6.43 10.12 3.58
CA MET A 185 5.83 8.80 3.44
C MET A 185 6.00 7.99 4.73
N PHE A 186 4.93 7.36 5.17
CA PHE A 186 4.95 6.39 6.26
C PHE A 186 4.80 4.99 5.70
N VAL A 187 5.60 4.07 6.20
CA VAL A 187 5.46 2.63 5.93
C VAL A 187 5.45 1.89 7.25
N ALA A 188 4.47 1.03 7.47
CA ALA A 188 4.39 0.12 8.61
C ALA A 188 4.28 -1.31 8.12
N THR A 189 4.97 -2.23 8.81
CA THR A 189 4.93 -3.65 8.50
C THR A 189 5.51 -4.49 9.65
N ILE A 190 5.54 -5.80 9.44
CA ILE A 190 6.10 -6.79 10.35
C ILE A 190 7.52 -7.15 9.91
N ASN A 191 8.46 -7.12 10.87
CA ASN A 191 9.87 -7.47 10.65
C ASN A 191 10.05 -8.98 10.46
N ARG A 192 10.98 -9.38 9.61
CA ARG A 192 11.35 -10.79 9.37
C ARG A 192 12.36 -11.29 10.41
N THR A 193 11.89 -11.51 11.64
CA THR A 193 12.67 -12.07 12.76
C THR A 193 12.04 -13.33 13.31
N LEU A 194 12.81 -14.14 14.06
CA LEU A 194 12.25 -15.29 14.78
C LEU A 194 11.23 -14.87 15.84
N LYS A 195 11.42 -13.69 16.45
CA LYS A 195 10.48 -13.12 17.42
C LYS A 195 9.16 -12.76 16.74
N ALA A 196 9.20 -12.12 15.55
CA ALA A 196 8.01 -11.86 14.77
C ALA A 196 7.30 -13.16 14.34
N TYR A 197 8.05 -14.18 13.91
CA TYR A 197 7.49 -15.49 13.61
C TYR A 197 6.76 -16.08 14.80
N ALA A 198 7.37 -16.07 15.98
CA ALA A 198 6.77 -16.60 17.20
C ALA A 198 5.54 -15.82 17.67
N LEU A 199 5.57 -14.48 17.61
CA LEU A 199 4.51 -13.63 18.17
C LEU A 199 3.42 -13.32 17.14
N ALA A 200 3.76 -12.89 15.93
CA ALA A 200 2.78 -12.48 14.92
C ALA A 200 2.17 -13.68 14.18
N ILE A 201 2.94 -14.74 13.93
CA ILE A 201 2.44 -15.92 13.22
C ILE A 201 1.95 -16.96 14.23
N ILE A 202 2.81 -17.54 15.07
CA ILE A 202 2.39 -18.60 15.98
C ILE A 202 1.44 -18.05 17.05
N GLY A 203 1.80 -16.94 17.68
CA GLY A 203 1.01 -16.32 18.77
C GLY A 203 -0.34 -15.82 18.30
N ALA A 204 -0.38 -14.96 17.30
CA ALA A 204 -1.63 -14.31 16.86
C ALA A 204 -2.53 -15.24 16.04
N GLU A 205 -1.95 -16.10 15.18
CA GLU A 205 -2.75 -16.96 14.29
C GLU A 205 -3.14 -18.31 14.93
N TYR A 206 -2.25 -18.94 15.69
CA TYR A 206 -2.47 -20.31 16.20
C TYR A 206 -2.88 -20.34 17.66
N VAL A 207 -2.31 -19.52 18.53
CA VAL A 207 -2.58 -19.53 19.98
C VAL A 207 -3.76 -18.63 20.32
N LEU A 208 -3.68 -17.35 20.01
CA LEU A 208 -4.72 -16.37 20.34
C LEU A 208 -5.86 -16.36 19.32
N ARG A 209 -5.62 -16.89 18.14
CA ARG A 209 -6.58 -16.93 17.02
C ARG A 209 -7.17 -15.55 16.69
N TRP A 210 -6.37 -14.51 16.89
CA TRP A 210 -6.74 -13.14 16.55
C TRP A 210 -6.81 -12.93 15.04
N LEU A 211 -5.97 -13.69 14.30
CA LEU A 211 -5.87 -13.67 12.85
C LEU A 211 -6.16 -15.04 12.27
N LYS A 212 -6.62 -15.09 11.03
CA LYS A 212 -6.78 -16.35 10.29
C LYS A 212 -5.41 -16.97 10.04
N ARG A 213 -5.31 -18.30 10.17
CA ARG A 213 -4.08 -19.04 9.84
C ARG A 213 -3.64 -18.75 8.42
N GLY A 214 -2.34 -18.49 8.22
CA GLY A 214 -1.77 -18.17 6.93
C GLY A 214 -1.96 -16.69 6.54
N THR A 215 -2.35 -15.80 7.47
CA THR A 215 -2.41 -14.37 7.23
C THR A 215 -1.03 -13.81 6.91
N HIS A 216 0.00 -14.28 7.61
CA HIS A 216 1.38 -13.86 7.36
C HIS A 216 2.23 -15.04 6.89
N GLN A 217 3.01 -14.81 5.86
CA GLN A 217 4.03 -15.73 5.37
C GLN A 217 5.40 -15.18 5.74
N TYR A 218 6.19 -15.92 6.53
CA TYR A 218 7.48 -15.46 7.03
C TYR A 218 8.39 -14.91 5.93
N GLY A 219 8.40 -15.54 4.76
CA GLY A 219 9.21 -15.11 3.62
C GLY A 219 8.80 -13.76 3.01
N LYS A 220 7.56 -13.33 3.23
CA LYS A 220 7.04 -12.04 2.74
C LYS A 220 7.24 -10.90 3.75
N LEU A 221 7.59 -11.20 5.01
CA LEU A 221 7.90 -10.18 6.00
C LEU A 221 9.12 -9.38 5.56
N VAL A 222 9.14 -8.07 5.84
CA VAL A 222 10.13 -7.13 5.33
C VAL A 222 11.05 -6.67 6.47
N ARG A 223 12.37 -6.78 6.25
CA ARG A 223 13.34 -6.26 7.23
C ARG A 223 13.47 -4.74 7.11
N PRO A 224 13.75 -4.02 8.21
CA PRO A 224 13.97 -2.57 8.16
C PRO A 224 15.01 -2.16 7.12
N GLU A 225 16.12 -2.89 7.00
CA GLU A 225 17.20 -2.58 6.06
C GLU A 225 16.80 -2.79 4.59
N GLU A 226 15.89 -3.75 4.33
CA GLU A 226 15.33 -3.98 2.99
C GLU A 226 14.38 -2.84 2.60
N LEU A 227 13.52 -2.43 3.53
CA LEU A 227 12.61 -1.31 3.34
C LEU A 227 13.37 0.02 3.15
N GLU A 228 14.38 0.29 4.00
CA GLU A 228 15.20 1.50 3.89
C GLU A 228 15.94 1.57 2.56
N ARG A 229 16.45 0.43 2.07
CA ARG A 229 17.09 0.36 0.75
C ARG A 229 16.10 0.69 -0.35
N ALA A 230 14.88 0.13 -0.31
CA ALA A 230 13.85 0.42 -1.30
C ALA A 230 13.45 1.89 -1.29
N LEU A 231 13.30 2.52 -0.10
CA LEU A 231 13.02 3.94 0.06
C LEU A 231 14.16 4.81 -0.50
N ASN A 232 15.42 4.50 -0.17
CA ASN A 232 16.58 5.24 -0.67
C ASN A 232 16.69 5.14 -2.20
N ASN A 233 16.47 3.95 -2.78
CA ASN A 233 16.44 3.76 -4.24
C ASN A 233 15.31 4.56 -4.93
N ALA A 234 14.25 4.88 -4.18
CA ALA A 234 13.12 5.70 -4.62
C ALA A 234 13.30 7.21 -4.30
N ASN A 235 14.53 7.67 -3.98
CA ASN A 235 14.86 9.05 -3.61
C ASN A 235 14.09 9.55 -2.36
N MET A 236 13.79 8.66 -1.43
CA MET A 236 13.24 8.98 -0.12
C MET A 236 14.33 8.82 0.94
N THR A 237 14.43 9.78 1.85
CA THR A 237 15.39 9.73 2.98
C THR A 237 14.64 9.35 4.25
N VAL A 238 15.04 8.27 4.90
CA VAL A 238 14.47 7.87 6.19
C VAL A 238 14.90 8.87 7.27
N ILE A 239 13.92 9.48 7.95
CA ILE A 239 14.15 10.51 8.97
C ILE A 239 13.72 10.10 10.39
N ASP A 240 12.83 9.11 10.51
CA ASP A 240 12.47 8.52 11.81
C ASP A 240 12.04 7.06 11.66
N ARG A 241 12.16 6.31 12.74
CA ARG A 241 11.72 4.92 12.85
C ARG A 241 11.31 4.61 14.29
N THR A 242 10.28 3.78 14.43
CA THR A 242 9.79 3.35 15.73
C THR A 242 9.27 1.93 15.66
N GLY A 243 9.55 1.14 16.69
CA GLY A 243 8.87 -0.12 16.91
C GLY A 243 7.50 0.10 17.55
N VAL A 244 6.66 -0.92 17.49
CA VAL A 244 5.39 -0.96 18.21
C VAL A 244 5.23 -2.30 18.90
N THR A 245 4.97 -2.26 20.19
CA THR A 245 4.85 -3.45 21.02
C THR A 245 3.49 -3.48 21.73
N TYR A 246 2.98 -4.70 21.92
CA TYR A 246 1.75 -4.92 22.66
C TYR A 246 2.08 -5.23 24.13
N ASN A 247 1.43 -4.52 25.05
CA ASN A 247 1.49 -4.81 26.48
C ASN A 247 0.24 -5.62 26.88
N PRO A 248 0.39 -6.93 27.18
CA PRO A 248 -0.76 -7.78 27.50
C PRO A 248 -1.39 -7.46 28.86
N LEU A 249 -0.65 -6.88 29.80
CA LEU A 249 -1.18 -6.49 31.11
C LEU A 249 -2.08 -5.26 31.02
N ALA A 250 -1.73 -4.33 30.14
CA ALA A 250 -2.52 -3.11 29.90
C ALA A 250 -3.50 -3.23 28.71
N ASP A 251 -3.51 -4.37 28.03
CA ASP A 251 -4.27 -4.66 26.78
C ASP A 251 -4.18 -3.51 25.75
N ARG A 252 -2.97 -2.99 25.54
CA ARG A 252 -2.73 -1.86 24.64
C ARG A 252 -1.41 -1.96 23.89
N TRP A 253 -1.40 -1.37 22.71
CA TRP A 253 -0.20 -1.11 21.93
C TRP A 253 0.49 0.17 22.37
N GLY A 254 1.80 0.26 22.18
CA GLY A 254 2.59 1.43 22.45
C GLY A 254 3.83 1.52 21.58
N ARG A 255 4.30 2.73 21.31
CA ARG A 255 5.58 2.96 20.63
C ARG A 255 6.73 2.43 21.47
N SER A 256 7.75 1.90 20.82
CA SER A 256 8.92 1.27 21.45
C SER A 256 10.16 1.49 20.58
N LYS A 257 11.35 1.32 21.18
CA LYS A 257 12.60 1.18 20.42
C LYS A 257 12.80 -0.22 19.84
N ASP A 258 12.02 -1.19 20.32
CA ASP A 258 12.04 -2.58 19.86
C ASP A 258 11.28 -2.70 18.54
N MET A 259 12.01 -2.89 17.44
CA MET A 259 11.49 -3.07 16.08
C MET A 259 11.50 -4.54 15.63
N ASP A 260 11.70 -5.48 16.57
CA ASP A 260 11.82 -6.90 16.20
C ASP A 260 10.53 -7.52 15.66
N VAL A 261 9.36 -6.92 15.91
CA VAL A 261 8.07 -7.43 15.45
C VAL A 261 7.40 -6.41 14.53
N ASN A 262 6.67 -5.44 15.09
CA ASN A 262 6.04 -4.39 14.30
C ASN A 262 6.89 -3.13 14.32
N TYR A 263 7.06 -2.51 13.16
CA TYR A 263 7.78 -1.25 13.07
C TYR A 263 7.15 -0.30 12.06
N MET A 264 7.42 0.98 12.24
CA MET A 264 7.03 2.05 11.33
C MET A 264 8.26 2.86 10.95
N VAL A 265 8.34 3.25 9.70
CA VAL A 265 9.38 4.10 9.13
C VAL A 265 8.73 5.35 8.56
N LEU A 266 9.35 6.50 8.83
CA LEU A 266 9.03 7.78 8.21
C LEU A 266 10.16 8.19 7.30
N ALA A 267 9.84 8.48 6.04
CA ALA A 267 10.78 8.99 5.06
C ALA A 267 10.28 10.31 4.45
N GLU A 268 11.20 11.17 4.06
CA GLU A 268 10.92 12.43 3.38
C GLU A 268 11.44 12.44 1.95
N LYS A 269 10.76 13.16 1.07
CA LYS A 269 11.25 13.50 -0.26
C LYS A 269 11.87 14.88 -0.20
N THR A 270 13.17 14.96 -0.52
CA THR A 270 13.90 16.25 -0.50
C THR A 270 13.19 17.28 -1.38
N ALA A 271 13.01 18.49 -0.88
CA ALA A 271 12.57 19.62 -1.69
C ALA A 271 13.68 19.93 -2.69
N GLN A 272 13.37 19.83 -3.98
CA GLN A 272 14.27 20.30 -5.05
C GLN A 272 14.16 21.80 -5.22
#